data_e9c58e08f40344b0ea900cd3f92e8ed9
#
_entry.id   e9c58e08f40344b0ea900cd3f92e8ed9
#
_cell.length_a   1.000
_cell.length_b   1.000
_cell.length_c   1.000
_cell.angle_alpha   90.00
_cell.angle_beta   90.00
_cell.angle_gamma   90.00
#
_symmetry.space_group_name_H-M   'P 1'
#
loop_
_entity.id
_entity.type
_entity.pdbx_description
1 polymer ?
#
loop_
_entity_poly.entity_id
_entity_poly.type
_entity_poly.pdbx_seq_one_letter_code
_entity_poly.pdbx_strand_id
1 'polypeptide(L)'
;KILKVTAEAIEVRSCEALHNADGLTYLTREKTLMGFAVNRAEEVEPGRWRLTLRERPILKKHPQLAPGTILYRNRDQAWEEALSKPTAKRLIGVQAKWSVNERRFSLTLSDHRGNSATVYSEELALQKASQIEKNKLNIEKNLRKTGDTDFEITALDIDDDGFFAPASIVNHMRREACVMLAEERQQHFKRLERAQSTERL
;
A
#
# COMPACT_ATOMS: atom_id res chain seq x y z
N LYS A 1 -21.33 25.45 -5.72
CA LYS A 1 -22.10 26.68 -5.46
C LYS A 1 -23.32 26.36 -4.61
N ILE A 2 -23.60 27.16 -3.57
CA ILE A 2 -24.79 27.00 -2.73
C ILE A 2 -26.04 27.38 -3.51
N LEU A 3 -27.08 26.54 -3.43
CA LEU A 3 -28.42 26.76 -4.02
C LEU A 3 -29.41 27.23 -2.96
N LYS A 4 -29.36 26.64 -1.75
CA LYS A 4 -30.29 26.90 -0.65
C LYS A 4 -29.60 26.71 0.69
N VAL A 5 -29.96 27.51 1.68
CA VAL A 5 -29.50 27.35 3.07
C VAL A 5 -30.73 27.29 3.97
N THR A 6 -30.73 26.33 4.88
CA THR A 6 -31.74 26.15 5.95
C THR A 6 -31.05 26.10 7.30
N ALA A 7 -31.81 26.04 8.38
CA ALA A 7 -31.22 25.87 9.72
C ALA A 7 -30.45 24.54 9.88
N GLU A 8 -30.78 23.51 9.12
CA GLU A 8 -30.27 22.14 9.30
C GLU A 8 -29.39 21.63 8.16
N ALA A 9 -29.54 22.18 6.94
CA ALA A 9 -28.85 21.70 5.76
C ALA A 9 -28.59 22.82 4.76
N ILE A 10 -27.59 22.60 3.91
CA ILE A 10 -27.32 23.41 2.72
C ILE A 10 -27.50 22.52 1.48
N GLU A 11 -28.07 23.08 0.43
CA GLU A 11 -28.12 22.45 -0.87
C GLU A 11 -27.10 23.11 -1.79
N VAL A 12 -26.30 22.29 -2.45
CA VAL A 12 -25.20 22.75 -3.30
C VAL A 12 -25.25 22.08 -4.67
N ARG A 13 -24.72 22.77 -5.66
CA ARG A 13 -24.41 22.18 -6.97
C ARG A 13 -22.91 21.88 -7.04
N SER A 14 -22.57 20.64 -7.39
CA SER A 14 -21.20 20.16 -7.58
C SER A 14 -21.15 19.18 -8.75
N CYS A 15 -20.11 19.29 -9.57
CA CYS A 15 -19.81 18.28 -10.61
C CYS A 15 -19.01 17.09 -10.05
N GLU A 16 -18.47 17.24 -8.84
CA GLU A 16 -17.74 16.18 -8.14
C GLU A 16 -18.59 15.61 -7.00
N ALA A 17 -18.42 14.32 -6.73
CA ALA A 17 -19.07 13.67 -5.60
C ALA A 17 -18.59 14.29 -4.28
N LEU A 18 -19.53 14.49 -3.35
CA LEU A 18 -19.26 14.97 -2.01
C LEU A 18 -19.49 13.85 -1.00
N HIS A 19 -18.63 13.75 -0.01
CA HIS A 19 -18.62 12.65 0.95
C HIS A 19 -18.81 13.15 2.39
N ASN A 20 -19.23 12.25 3.26
CA ASN A 20 -19.23 12.50 4.69
C ASN A 20 -17.81 12.79 5.16
N ALA A 21 -17.67 13.73 6.07
CA ALA A 21 -16.40 14.24 6.62
C ALA A 21 -15.53 15.05 5.65
N ASP A 22 -16.02 15.38 4.44
CA ASP A 22 -15.37 16.36 3.59
C ASP A 22 -15.28 17.71 4.31
N GLY A 23 -14.18 18.41 4.12
CA GLY A 23 -14.00 19.77 4.58
C GLY A 23 -14.33 20.76 3.46
N LEU A 24 -15.19 21.71 3.75
CA LEU A 24 -15.56 22.78 2.81
C LEU A 24 -15.25 24.14 3.41
N THR A 25 -14.78 25.03 2.57
CA THR A 25 -14.45 26.42 2.94
C THR A 25 -15.15 27.42 2.02
N TYR A 26 -15.34 28.62 2.52
CA TYR A 26 -15.83 29.75 1.76
C TYR A 26 -15.15 31.03 2.22
N LEU A 27 -15.15 32.02 1.35
CA LEU A 27 -14.62 33.35 1.66
C LEU A 27 -15.77 34.26 2.12
N THR A 28 -15.58 34.90 3.29
CA THR A 28 -16.53 35.90 3.79
C THR A 28 -16.42 37.20 3.00
N ARG A 29 -17.36 38.15 3.22
CA ARG A 29 -17.32 39.48 2.60
C ARG A 29 -16.05 40.24 3.01
N GLU A 30 -15.57 40.02 4.22
CA GLU A 30 -14.33 40.57 4.78
C GLU A 30 -13.07 39.88 4.31
N LYS A 31 -13.19 38.95 3.32
CA LYS A 31 -12.10 38.14 2.78
C LYS A 31 -11.46 37.19 3.81
N THR A 32 -12.20 36.85 4.86
CA THR A 32 -11.76 35.86 5.83
C THR A 32 -12.19 34.45 5.36
N LEU A 33 -11.30 33.47 5.46
CA LEU A 33 -11.61 32.10 5.13
C LEU A 33 -12.33 31.43 6.29
N MET A 34 -13.54 30.94 6.06
CA MET A 34 -14.32 30.17 7.01
C MET A 34 -14.54 28.76 6.48
N GLY A 35 -14.56 27.76 7.36
CA GLY A 35 -14.71 26.36 6.97
C GLY A 35 -15.61 25.57 7.90
N PHE A 36 -16.11 24.46 7.39
CA PHE A 36 -16.91 23.49 8.14
C PHE A 36 -16.72 22.08 7.60
N ALA A 37 -16.96 21.08 8.44
CA ALA A 37 -16.97 19.68 8.05
C ALA A 37 -18.40 19.24 7.71
N VAL A 38 -18.52 18.49 6.62
CA VAL A 38 -19.76 17.83 6.22
C VAL A 38 -20.02 16.67 7.17
N ASN A 39 -21.19 16.64 7.78
CA ASN A 39 -21.60 15.48 8.60
C ASN A 39 -22.22 14.39 7.73
N ARG A 40 -23.13 14.77 6.82
CA ARG A 40 -23.76 13.87 5.86
C ARG A 40 -23.91 14.55 4.53
N ALA A 41 -23.49 13.89 3.47
CA ALA A 41 -23.69 14.29 2.08
C ALA A 41 -24.65 13.32 1.40
N GLU A 42 -25.68 13.82 0.74
CA GLU A 42 -26.67 13.07 -0.02
C GLU A 42 -26.86 13.71 -1.38
N GLU A 43 -26.68 12.93 -2.44
CA GLU A 43 -27.06 13.37 -3.77
C GLU A 43 -28.58 13.25 -3.92
N VAL A 44 -29.27 14.37 -4.06
CA VAL A 44 -30.73 14.44 -4.19
C VAL A 44 -31.18 14.42 -5.65
N GLU A 45 -30.34 14.91 -6.55
CA GLU A 45 -30.47 14.90 -8.00
C GLU A 45 -29.06 14.91 -8.60
N PRO A 46 -28.84 14.46 -9.84
CA PRO A 46 -27.53 14.49 -10.46
C PRO A 46 -26.86 15.86 -10.35
N GLY A 47 -25.71 15.90 -9.66
CA GLY A 47 -24.95 17.11 -9.39
C GLY A 47 -25.56 18.07 -8.36
N ARG A 48 -26.66 17.68 -7.67
CA ARG A 48 -27.26 18.46 -6.59
C ARG A 48 -27.20 17.67 -5.28
N TRP A 49 -26.52 18.25 -4.30
CA TRP A 49 -26.22 17.61 -3.03
C TRP A 49 -26.88 18.34 -1.88
N ARG A 50 -27.40 17.57 -0.92
CA ARG A 50 -27.85 18.07 0.39
C ARG A 50 -26.77 17.72 1.41
N LEU A 51 -26.24 18.74 2.06
CA LEU A 51 -25.19 18.62 3.07
C LEU A 51 -25.72 19.02 4.44
N THR A 52 -25.60 18.14 5.43
CA THR A 52 -25.81 18.51 6.84
C THR A 52 -24.49 18.75 7.52
N LEU A 53 -24.45 19.68 8.46
CA LEU A 53 -23.27 20.03 9.22
C LEU A 53 -23.42 19.53 10.67
N ARG A 54 -22.29 19.33 11.34
CA ARG A 54 -22.31 19.00 12.79
C ARG A 54 -22.87 20.16 13.62
N GLU A 55 -22.56 21.37 13.23
CA GLU A 55 -22.92 22.60 13.95
C GLU A 55 -24.29 23.08 13.52
N ARG A 56 -25.22 23.12 14.47
CA ARG A 56 -26.60 23.56 14.21
C ARG A 56 -27.03 24.60 15.25
N PRO A 57 -27.84 25.60 14.90
CA PRO A 57 -28.25 25.91 13.53
C PRO A 57 -27.08 26.51 12.71
N ILE A 58 -27.05 26.18 11.44
CA ILE A 58 -25.92 26.51 10.54
C ILE A 58 -25.65 28.00 10.49
N LEU A 59 -26.69 28.81 10.32
CA LEU A 59 -26.56 30.28 10.18
C LEU A 59 -26.08 30.97 11.46
N LYS A 60 -26.13 30.33 12.63
CA LYS A 60 -25.58 30.91 13.87
C LYS A 60 -24.05 30.97 13.82
N LYS A 61 -23.42 29.98 13.29
CA LYS A 61 -21.94 29.90 13.17
C LYS A 61 -21.43 30.36 11.82
N HIS A 62 -22.24 30.25 10.78
CA HIS A 62 -21.92 30.66 9.42
C HIS A 62 -22.93 31.62 8.86
N PRO A 63 -23.06 32.84 9.45
CA PRO A 63 -24.12 33.79 9.11
C PRO A 63 -24.06 34.32 7.68
N GLN A 64 -22.91 34.21 7.02
CA GLN A 64 -22.70 34.68 5.65
C GLN A 64 -22.95 33.59 4.59
N LEU A 65 -23.32 32.38 4.98
CA LEU A 65 -23.73 31.36 4.01
C LEU A 65 -25.07 31.74 3.40
N ALA A 66 -25.09 31.90 2.09
CA ALA A 66 -26.28 32.31 1.34
C ALA A 66 -26.29 31.63 -0.02
N PRO A 67 -27.46 31.54 -0.69
CA PRO A 67 -27.51 31.10 -2.07
C PRO A 67 -26.55 31.95 -2.93
N GLY A 68 -25.81 31.25 -3.80
CA GLY A 68 -24.78 31.90 -4.62
C GLY A 68 -23.35 31.81 -4.06
N THR A 69 -23.15 31.56 -2.77
CA THR A 69 -21.82 31.40 -2.17
C THR A 69 -21.08 30.24 -2.83
N ILE A 70 -19.81 30.46 -3.17
CA ILE A 70 -18.93 29.44 -3.72
C ILE A 70 -18.24 28.73 -2.55
N LEU A 71 -18.28 27.40 -2.58
CA LEU A 71 -17.58 26.54 -1.63
C LEU A 71 -16.37 25.92 -2.33
N TYR A 72 -15.29 25.78 -1.60
CA TYR A 72 -14.08 25.10 -2.01
C TYR A 72 -13.86 23.90 -1.10
N ARG A 73 -13.54 22.73 -1.68
CA ARG A 73 -13.17 21.55 -0.90
C ARG A 73 -11.70 21.66 -0.49
N ASN A 74 -11.43 21.74 0.81
CA ASN A 74 -10.09 21.77 1.37
C ASN A 74 -9.68 20.44 1.99
N ARG A 75 -10.65 19.51 2.13
CA ARG A 75 -10.43 18.15 2.60
C ARG A 75 -11.35 17.20 1.85
N ASP A 76 -10.75 16.25 1.15
CA ASP A 76 -11.44 15.15 0.48
C ASP A 76 -11.25 13.88 1.31
N GLN A 77 -12.28 13.47 2.04
CA GLN A 77 -12.21 12.33 2.94
C GLN A 77 -11.98 11.01 2.19
N ALA A 78 -12.61 10.84 1.04
CA ALA A 78 -12.45 9.63 0.23
C ALA A 78 -11.01 9.49 -0.30
N TRP A 79 -10.42 10.62 -0.70
CA TRP A 79 -9.03 10.67 -1.15
C TRP A 79 -8.04 10.39 -0.01
N GLU A 80 -8.23 11.00 1.16
CA GLU A 80 -7.41 10.73 2.34
C GLU A 80 -7.48 9.26 2.76
N GLU A 81 -8.67 8.66 2.73
CA GLU A 81 -8.85 7.24 3.03
C GLU A 81 -8.16 6.35 2.00
N ALA A 82 -8.24 6.69 0.71
CA ALA A 82 -7.54 5.96 -0.35
C ALA A 82 -6.00 6.04 -0.18
N LEU A 83 -5.47 7.22 0.18
CA LEU A 83 -4.04 7.42 0.42
C LEU A 83 -3.54 6.79 1.72
N SER A 84 -4.39 6.67 2.73
CA SER A 84 -4.02 6.04 4.01
C SER A 84 -3.77 4.54 3.89
N LYS A 85 -4.30 3.91 2.84
CA LYS A 85 -4.08 2.49 2.56
C LYS A 85 -2.71 2.33 1.89
N PRO A 86 -1.79 1.50 2.43
CA PRO A 86 -0.48 1.25 1.84
C PRO A 86 -0.64 0.39 0.56
N THR A 87 -1.14 0.99 -0.53
CA THR A 87 -1.42 0.30 -1.79
C THR A 87 -0.21 0.27 -2.73
N ALA A 88 0.75 1.17 -2.56
CA ALA A 88 1.93 1.27 -3.41
C ALA A 88 3.08 0.40 -2.87
N LYS A 89 2.95 -0.93 -2.94
CA LYS A 89 4.09 -1.83 -2.73
C LYS A 89 4.80 -2.05 -4.05
N ARG A 90 6.04 -1.59 -4.13
CA ARG A 90 6.91 -1.90 -5.25
C ARG A 90 7.75 -3.12 -4.91
N LEU A 91 7.26 -4.30 -5.28
CA LEU A 91 7.94 -5.56 -5.02
C LEU A 91 8.95 -5.87 -6.13
N ILE A 92 10.04 -6.52 -5.74
CA ILE A 92 11.10 -6.99 -6.62
C ILE A 92 10.82 -8.46 -6.90
N GLY A 93 10.56 -8.79 -8.18
CA GLY A 93 10.38 -10.17 -8.58
C GLY A 93 11.68 -10.96 -8.46
N VAL A 94 11.62 -12.11 -7.78
CA VAL A 94 12.74 -13.02 -7.60
C VAL A 94 12.37 -14.45 -8.01
N GLN A 95 13.35 -15.17 -8.51
CA GLN A 95 13.27 -16.60 -8.74
C GLN A 95 13.82 -17.31 -7.51
N ALA A 96 13.15 -18.36 -7.07
CA ALA A 96 13.58 -19.17 -5.95
C ALA A 96 13.87 -20.59 -6.43
N LYS A 97 15.01 -21.14 -6.01
CA LYS A 97 15.36 -22.55 -6.21
C LYS A 97 15.58 -23.20 -4.86
N TRP A 98 14.74 -24.17 -4.56
CA TRP A 98 14.85 -25.04 -3.39
C TRP A 98 15.45 -26.38 -3.82
N SER A 99 16.50 -26.81 -3.16
CA SER A 99 17.11 -28.11 -3.46
C SER A 99 17.65 -28.78 -2.19
N VAL A 100 17.94 -30.09 -2.32
CA VAL A 100 18.56 -30.88 -1.28
C VAL A 100 19.93 -31.32 -1.76
N ASN A 101 20.94 -31.15 -0.93
CA ASN A 101 22.27 -31.63 -1.19
C ASN A 101 22.78 -32.41 0.03
N GLU A 102 23.07 -33.70 -0.16
CA GLU A 102 23.57 -34.64 0.86
C GLU A 102 22.72 -34.66 2.15
N ARG A 103 22.96 -33.75 3.09
CA ARG A 103 22.27 -33.67 4.39
C ARG A 103 21.67 -32.30 4.68
N ARG A 104 21.60 -31.43 3.69
CA ARG A 104 21.15 -30.04 3.88
C ARG A 104 20.13 -29.62 2.83
N PHE A 105 19.20 -28.79 3.23
CA PHE A 105 18.40 -28.01 2.29
C PHE A 105 19.19 -26.80 1.86
N SER A 106 19.01 -26.39 0.62
CA SER A 106 19.52 -25.12 0.10
C SER A 106 18.38 -24.32 -0.52
N LEU A 107 18.42 -23.01 -0.34
CA LEU A 107 17.51 -22.06 -0.97
C LEU A 107 18.34 -20.96 -1.64
N THR A 108 18.20 -20.84 -2.95
CA THR A 108 18.79 -19.74 -3.72
C THR A 108 17.69 -18.81 -4.17
N LEU A 109 17.82 -17.51 -3.88
CA LEU A 109 17.00 -16.45 -4.46
C LEU A 109 17.84 -15.67 -5.45
N SER A 110 17.27 -15.36 -6.62
CA SER A 110 17.94 -14.56 -7.64
C SER A 110 16.99 -13.54 -8.25
N ASP A 111 17.48 -12.32 -8.56
CA ASP A 111 16.72 -11.29 -9.23
C ASP A 111 17.09 -11.18 -10.72
N HIS A 112 16.32 -10.38 -11.47
CA HIS A 112 16.54 -10.16 -12.89
C HIS A 112 17.80 -9.34 -13.21
N ARG A 113 18.50 -8.78 -12.20
CA ARG A 113 19.75 -8.02 -12.34
C ARG A 113 21.00 -8.86 -12.11
N GLY A 114 20.84 -10.15 -11.83
CA GLY A 114 21.95 -11.07 -11.59
C GLY A 114 22.43 -11.11 -10.13
N ASN A 115 21.74 -10.43 -9.19
CA ASN A 115 22.04 -10.60 -7.78
C ASN A 115 21.44 -11.91 -7.31
N SER A 116 22.17 -12.65 -6.48
CA SER A 116 21.72 -13.92 -5.93
C SER A 116 22.25 -14.14 -4.51
N ALA A 117 21.46 -14.82 -3.71
CA ALA A 117 21.84 -15.26 -2.38
C ALA A 117 21.44 -16.72 -2.18
N THR A 118 22.34 -17.50 -1.60
CA THR A 118 22.10 -18.92 -1.29
C THR A 118 22.30 -19.14 0.20
N VAL A 119 21.33 -19.77 0.83
CA VAL A 119 21.37 -20.17 2.24
C VAL A 119 21.25 -21.68 2.36
N TYR A 120 21.83 -22.22 3.41
CA TYR A 120 21.80 -23.63 3.70
C TYR A 120 21.20 -23.89 5.08
N SER A 121 20.45 -24.98 5.23
CA SER A 121 20.04 -25.42 6.56
C SER A 121 21.26 -25.98 7.33
N GLU A 122 21.10 -26.16 8.63
CA GLU A 122 22.01 -27.05 9.39
C GLU A 122 21.97 -28.46 8.82
N GLU A 123 22.96 -29.27 9.18
CA GLU A 123 22.95 -30.70 8.84
C GLU A 123 21.82 -31.39 9.59
N LEU A 124 21.00 -32.12 8.84
CA LEU A 124 19.81 -32.79 9.34
C LEU A 124 19.82 -34.26 8.99
N ALA A 125 19.25 -35.08 9.88
CA ALA A 125 18.85 -36.43 9.51
C ALA A 125 17.61 -36.36 8.62
N LEU A 126 17.81 -36.24 7.31
CA LEU A 126 16.72 -36.08 6.32
C LEU A 126 15.84 -37.33 6.32
N GLN A 127 14.53 -37.12 6.41
CA GLN A 127 13.53 -38.19 6.34
C GLN A 127 12.71 -38.01 5.06
N LYS A 128 12.39 -39.14 4.42
CA LYS A 128 11.49 -39.09 3.25
C LYS A 128 10.09 -38.63 3.68
N ALA A 129 9.49 -37.78 2.87
CA ALA A 129 8.12 -37.35 3.07
C ALA A 129 7.15 -38.52 2.81
N SER A 130 6.20 -38.71 3.68
CA SER A 130 5.13 -39.71 3.48
C SER A 130 4.16 -39.32 2.35
N GLN A 131 4.06 -38.03 2.05
CA GLN A 131 3.23 -37.46 0.98
C GLN A 131 4.02 -36.37 0.24
N ILE A 132 4.69 -36.74 -0.84
CA ILE A 132 5.63 -35.91 -1.58
C ILE A 132 4.93 -34.64 -2.11
N GLU A 133 3.79 -34.78 -2.78
CA GLU A 133 3.05 -33.64 -3.33
C GLU A 133 2.60 -32.64 -2.26
N LYS A 134 2.15 -33.14 -1.12
CA LYS A 134 1.75 -32.29 -0.01
C LYS A 134 2.95 -31.55 0.60
N ASN A 135 4.10 -32.21 0.65
CA ASN A 135 5.34 -31.59 1.11
C ASN A 135 5.77 -30.46 0.17
N LYS A 136 5.75 -30.66 -1.14
CA LYS A 136 6.06 -29.64 -2.16
C LYS A 136 5.12 -28.45 -2.05
N LEU A 137 3.81 -28.68 -1.95
CA LEU A 137 2.83 -27.62 -1.75
C LEU A 137 3.06 -26.83 -0.45
N ASN A 138 3.49 -27.51 0.61
CA ASN A 138 3.82 -26.84 1.87
C ASN A 138 5.09 -25.98 1.76
N ILE A 139 6.12 -26.48 1.09
CA ILE A 139 7.34 -25.72 0.80
C ILE A 139 6.98 -24.48 -0.01
N GLU A 140 6.28 -24.64 -1.14
CA GLU A 140 5.83 -23.53 -1.98
C GLU A 140 5.04 -22.48 -1.19
N LYS A 141 4.00 -22.91 -0.45
CA LYS A 141 3.17 -22.03 0.36
C LYS A 141 3.98 -21.22 1.37
N ASN A 142 5.00 -21.82 1.99
CA ASN A 142 5.82 -21.11 2.97
C ASN A 142 6.88 -20.23 2.33
N LEU A 143 7.45 -20.60 1.20
CA LEU A 143 8.38 -19.75 0.47
C LEU A 143 7.70 -18.48 -0.06
N ARG A 144 6.48 -18.57 -0.60
CA ARG A 144 5.73 -17.41 -1.13
C ARG A 144 5.27 -16.39 -0.07
N LYS A 145 5.47 -16.66 1.22
CA LYS A 145 5.11 -15.72 2.31
C LYS A 145 6.17 -14.64 2.50
N THR A 146 6.36 -13.78 1.51
CA THR A 146 7.36 -12.71 1.52
C THR A 146 6.81 -11.33 1.91
N GLY A 147 5.59 -11.28 2.47
CA GLY A 147 4.82 -10.04 2.64
C GLY A 147 5.41 -8.97 3.56
N ASP A 148 6.44 -9.31 4.35
CA ASP A 148 7.23 -8.44 5.23
C ASP A 148 8.58 -8.01 4.60
N THR A 149 8.79 -8.32 3.31
CA THR A 149 10.00 -7.99 2.56
C THR A 149 9.67 -7.21 1.29
N ASP A 150 10.69 -6.68 0.61
CA ASP A 150 10.55 -6.02 -0.69
C ASP A 150 10.52 -7.02 -1.87
N PHE A 151 10.47 -8.31 -1.60
CA PHE A 151 10.55 -9.35 -2.62
C PHE A 151 9.22 -10.07 -2.84
N GLU A 152 9.02 -10.52 -4.09
CA GLU A 152 7.92 -11.40 -4.49
C GLU A 152 8.49 -12.57 -5.29
N ILE A 153 8.20 -13.80 -4.90
CA ILE A 153 8.64 -14.97 -5.65
C ILE A 153 7.76 -15.16 -6.88
N THR A 154 8.32 -14.84 -8.04
CA THR A 154 7.64 -14.93 -9.34
C THR A 154 7.79 -16.30 -10.00
N ALA A 155 8.93 -16.98 -9.76
CA ALA A 155 9.17 -18.34 -10.23
C ALA A 155 9.78 -19.18 -9.10
N LEU A 156 9.41 -20.44 -9.03
CA LEU A 156 9.84 -21.36 -8.00
C LEU A 156 10.17 -22.73 -8.60
N ASP A 157 11.38 -23.19 -8.36
CA ASP A 157 11.85 -24.53 -8.70
C ASP A 157 12.10 -25.30 -7.39
N ILE A 158 11.48 -26.50 -7.26
CA ILE A 158 11.59 -27.33 -6.06
C ILE A 158 12.10 -28.71 -6.47
N ASP A 159 13.35 -28.98 -6.10
CA ASP A 159 14.02 -30.26 -6.22
C ASP A 159 14.34 -30.75 -4.81
N ASP A 160 13.36 -31.38 -4.17
CA ASP A 160 13.43 -31.82 -2.77
C ASP A 160 13.78 -33.33 -2.61
N ASP A 161 14.01 -34.03 -3.72
CA ASP A 161 14.26 -35.49 -3.74
C ASP A 161 13.25 -36.28 -2.88
N GLY A 162 12.09 -35.72 -2.61
CA GLY A 162 11.07 -36.29 -1.75
C GLY A 162 11.41 -36.28 -0.26
N PHE A 163 12.35 -35.46 0.21
CA PHE A 163 12.64 -35.30 1.63
C PHE A 163 11.68 -34.30 2.28
N PHE A 164 11.28 -34.62 3.51
CA PHE A 164 10.38 -33.77 4.28
C PHE A 164 11.08 -32.50 4.79
N ALA A 165 10.55 -31.35 4.45
CA ALA A 165 11.04 -30.07 4.93
C ALA A 165 10.05 -29.45 5.95
N PRO A 166 10.45 -29.36 7.25
CA PRO A 166 9.63 -28.69 8.25
C PRO A 166 9.38 -27.20 7.89
N ALA A 167 8.15 -26.73 8.10
CA ALA A 167 7.79 -25.34 7.81
C ALA A 167 8.66 -24.32 8.56
N SER A 168 9.14 -24.64 9.74
CA SER A 168 10.08 -23.80 10.50
C SER A 168 11.38 -23.56 9.75
N ILE A 169 11.97 -24.62 9.19
CA ILE A 169 13.20 -24.54 8.40
C ILE A 169 12.98 -23.74 7.12
N VAL A 170 11.91 -24.04 6.37
CA VAL A 170 11.57 -23.29 5.15
C VAL A 170 11.40 -21.80 5.44
N ASN A 171 10.68 -21.45 6.50
CA ASN A 171 10.46 -20.06 6.87
C ASN A 171 11.73 -19.36 7.36
N HIS A 172 12.61 -20.06 8.09
CA HIS A 172 13.90 -19.52 8.52
C HIS A 172 14.78 -19.21 7.32
N MET A 173 15.00 -20.19 6.45
CA MET A 173 15.82 -20.04 5.25
C MET A 173 15.29 -18.96 4.31
N ARG A 174 13.97 -18.84 4.15
CA ARG A 174 13.37 -17.76 3.36
C ARG A 174 13.73 -16.38 3.92
N ARG A 175 13.59 -16.18 5.23
CA ARG A 175 13.92 -14.87 5.86
C ARG A 175 15.40 -14.53 5.69
N GLU A 176 16.26 -15.49 5.95
CA GLU A 176 17.71 -15.34 5.80
C GLU A 176 18.10 -15.04 4.35
N ALA A 177 17.56 -15.79 3.38
CA ALA A 177 17.83 -15.57 1.96
C ALA A 177 17.34 -14.19 1.48
N CYS A 178 16.20 -13.69 1.98
CA CYS A 178 15.72 -12.36 1.68
C CYS A 178 16.67 -11.27 2.24
N VAL A 179 17.17 -11.43 3.46
CA VAL A 179 18.15 -10.50 4.05
C VAL A 179 19.43 -10.48 3.24
N MET A 180 20.01 -11.65 2.96
CA MET A 180 21.25 -11.75 2.19
C MET A 180 21.11 -11.18 0.78
N LEU A 181 19.98 -11.44 0.09
CA LEU A 181 19.74 -10.88 -1.23
C LEU A 181 19.60 -9.36 -1.18
N ALA A 182 18.97 -8.79 -0.13
CA ALA A 182 18.88 -7.35 0.04
C ALA A 182 20.25 -6.70 0.24
N GLU A 183 21.12 -7.33 1.04
CA GLU A 183 22.51 -6.89 1.26
C GLU A 183 23.33 -6.95 -0.04
N GLU A 184 23.26 -8.05 -0.77
CA GLU A 184 23.94 -8.24 -2.06
C GLU A 184 23.52 -7.16 -3.06
N ARG A 185 22.23 -6.87 -3.15
CA ARG A 185 21.71 -5.79 -4.00
C ARG A 185 22.22 -4.41 -3.60
N GLN A 186 22.38 -4.13 -2.30
CA GLN A 186 22.94 -2.87 -1.82
C GLN A 186 24.40 -2.71 -2.22
N GLN A 187 25.19 -3.78 -2.13
CA GLN A 187 26.63 -3.77 -2.50
C GLN A 187 26.83 -3.53 -4.00
N HIS A 188 25.96 -4.09 -4.84
CA HIS A 188 26.02 -3.93 -6.29
C HIS A 188 25.32 -2.68 -6.81
N PHE A 189 24.66 -1.90 -5.96
CA PHE A 189 23.97 -0.69 -6.36
C PHE A 189 24.98 0.44 -6.59
N LYS A 190 25.43 0.61 -7.84
CA LYS A 190 26.25 1.78 -8.25
C LYS A 190 25.35 3.01 -8.33
N ARG A 191 25.50 3.93 -7.40
CA ARG A 191 24.93 5.27 -7.51
C ARG A 191 25.57 5.98 -8.70
N LEU A 192 24.79 6.36 -9.70
CA LEU A 192 25.27 7.28 -10.73
C LEU A 192 25.53 8.62 -10.06
N GLU A 193 26.80 9.02 -9.96
CA GLU A 193 27.15 10.38 -9.55
C GLU A 193 26.59 11.33 -10.61
N ARG A 194 25.67 12.20 -10.21
CA ARG A 194 25.25 13.31 -11.05
C ARG A 194 26.45 14.23 -11.23
N ALA A 195 26.91 14.38 -12.47
CA ALA A 195 27.82 15.45 -12.81
C ALA A 195 27.20 16.77 -12.32
N GLN A 196 27.88 17.45 -11.39
CA GLN A 196 27.46 18.79 -10.98
C GLN A 196 27.55 19.68 -12.21
N SER A 197 26.42 20.20 -12.68
CA SER A 197 26.41 21.23 -13.70
C SER A 197 27.10 22.47 -13.11
N THR A 198 28.31 22.78 -13.62
CA THR A 198 29.08 23.97 -13.26
C THR A 198 28.66 25.22 -14.05
N GLU A 199 27.55 25.15 -14.77
CA GLU A 199 26.98 26.34 -15.39
C GLU A 199 26.27 27.21 -14.34
N ARG A 200 27.05 28.14 -13.77
CA ARG A 200 26.50 29.33 -13.15
C ARG A 200 26.08 30.27 -14.27
N LEU A 201 24.77 30.58 -14.32
CA LEU A 201 24.23 31.73 -15.03
C LEU A 201 24.72 33.03 -14.37
#